data_340290c26ef9437d4086768b622f3609
#
_entry.id   340290c26ef9437d4086768b622f3609
#
_cell.length_a   1.000
_cell.length_b   1.000
_cell.length_c   1.000
_cell.angle_alpha   90.00
_cell.angle_beta   90.00
_cell.angle_gamma   90.00
#
_symmetry.space_group_name_H-M   'P 1'
#
loop_
_entity.id
_entity.type
_entity.pdbx_description
1 polymer ?
#
loop_
_entity_poly.entity_id
_entity_poly.type
_entity_poly.pdbx_seq_one_letter_code
_entity_poly.pdbx_strand_id
1 'polypeptide(L)'
;RLIPEGSSIAWGGSMSIAEIGLKDAVCQGNYKVYNRDAAKDKEEKREIELATYDSDFFLTSANAITESGVLVNIDGNANRVSAIAYGPRNVIMIIGMNKVTKDLENAWSRARNEAAPINAQSFGLDTPCCKTGSCFDCKNPDTICCQFLVTRYSKHPNRIKVILVNEDLGF
;
A
#
# COMPACT_ATOMS: atom_id res chain seq x y z
N ARG A 1 21.90 -0.91 -6.46
CA ARG A 1 21.05 -0.14 -5.54
C ARG A 1 19.83 0.39 -6.31
N LEU A 2 18.62 0.09 -5.85
CA LEU A 2 17.39 0.49 -6.55
C LEU A 2 17.04 1.97 -6.35
N ILE A 3 17.40 2.53 -5.20
CA ILE A 3 17.11 3.92 -4.83
C ILE A 3 18.45 4.67 -4.72
N PRO A 4 18.75 5.64 -5.62
CA PRO A 4 19.93 6.49 -5.51
C PRO A 4 19.91 7.35 -4.24
N GLU A 5 21.09 7.67 -3.72
CA GLU A 5 21.22 8.64 -2.62
C GLU A 5 20.74 10.04 -3.05
N GLY A 6 20.19 10.78 -2.09
CA GLY A 6 19.61 12.08 -2.34
C GLY A 6 18.20 12.07 -2.94
N SER A 7 17.67 10.88 -3.31
CA SER A 7 16.30 10.77 -3.83
C SER A 7 15.28 11.21 -2.80
N SER A 8 14.16 11.73 -3.29
CA SER A 8 12.97 11.98 -2.48
C SER A 8 12.12 10.69 -2.36
N ILE A 9 11.74 10.34 -1.13
CA ILE A 9 11.03 9.09 -0.83
C ILE A 9 9.79 9.40 0.01
N ALA A 10 8.69 8.76 -0.39
CA ALA A 10 7.45 8.74 0.37
C ALA A 10 6.93 7.29 0.50
N TRP A 11 5.93 7.08 1.34
CA TRP A 11 5.27 5.77 1.47
C TRP A 11 3.78 5.87 1.75
N GLY A 12 3.06 4.81 1.35
CA GLY A 12 1.68 4.54 1.75
C GLY A 12 1.61 3.72 3.04
N GLY A 13 0.40 3.59 3.59
CA GLY A 13 0.15 2.62 4.66
C GLY A 13 0.48 1.21 4.18
N SER A 14 1.41 0.54 4.87
CA SER A 14 1.82 -0.83 4.54
C SER A 14 2.54 -1.46 5.74
N MET A 15 1.99 -2.57 6.23
CA MET A 15 2.65 -3.39 7.24
C MET A 15 3.90 -4.06 6.67
N SER A 16 3.86 -4.55 5.43
CA SER A 16 5.00 -5.23 4.81
C SER A 16 6.28 -4.39 4.80
N ILE A 17 6.21 -3.09 4.48
CA ILE A 17 7.40 -2.22 4.51
C ILE A 17 7.83 -1.86 5.94
N ALA A 18 6.92 -1.90 6.91
CA ALA A 18 7.22 -1.67 8.32
C ALA A 18 7.92 -2.88 8.94
N GLU A 19 7.41 -4.08 8.71
CA GLU A 19 7.94 -5.34 9.25
C GLU A 19 9.39 -5.60 8.85
N ILE A 20 9.77 -5.27 7.61
CA ILE A 20 11.16 -5.40 7.14
C ILE A 20 12.06 -4.23 7.57
N GLY A 21 11.58 -3.29 8.39
CA GLY A 21 12.34 -2.11 8.85
C GLY A 21 12.70 -1.10 7.73
N LEU A 22 12.03 -1.16 6.57
CA LEU A 22 12.39 -0.31 5.43
C LEU A 22 12.15 1.17 5.68
N LYS A 23 11.10 1.52 6.44
CA LYS A 23 10.82 2.92 6.81
C LYS A 23 11.97 3.51 7.63
N ASP A 24 12.45 2.77 8.64
CA ASP A 24 13.53 3.21 9.52
C ASP A 24 14.85 3.33 8.75
N ALA A 25 15.15 2.36 7.89
CA ALA A 25 16.33 2.38 7.05
C ALA A 25 16.34 3.59 6.09
N VAL A 26 15.18 3.97 5.55
CA VAL A 26 15.03 5.16 4.70
C VAL A 26 15.20 6.45 5.53
N CYS A 27 14.60 6.53 6.72
CA CYS A 27 14.72 7.69 7.59
C CYS A 27 16.16 7.93 8.09
N GLN A 28 16.94 6.86 8.24
CA GLN A 28 18.36 6.92 8.64
C GLN A 28 19.31 7.14 7.46
N GLY A 29 18.82 6.95 6.23
CA GLY A 29 19.61 7.08 5.02
C GLY A 29 19.77 8.53 4.55
N ASN A 30 20.58 8.71 3.51
CA ASN A 30 20.75 10.02 2.86
C ASN A 30 19.66 10.25 1.80
N TYR A 31 18.41 10.52 2.28
CA TYR A 31 17.23 10.73 1.46
C TYR A 31 16.42 11.94 1.92
N LYS A 32 15.68 12.56 1.00
CA LYS A 32 14.62 13.52 1.34
C LYS A 32 13.34 12.76 1.62
N VAL A 33 12.97 12.62 2.91
CA VAL A 33 11.85 11.76 3.32
C VAL A 33 10.58 12.58 3.55
N TYR A 34 9.50 12.19 2.88
CA TYR A 34 8.14 12.68 3.14
C TYR A 34 7.45 11.72 4.13
N ASN A 35 7.72 11.93 5.42
CA ASN A 35 7.24 11.05 6.50
C ASN A 35 5.86 11.47 7.00
N ARG A 36 4.80 10.94 6.41
CA ARG A 36 3.43 11.18 6.81
C ARG A 36 3.07 10.65 8.21
N ASP A 37 3.83 9.68 8.71
CA ASP A 37 3.57 9.05 10.01
C ASP A 37 4.09 9.95 11.17
N ALA A 38 4.94 10.93 10.86
CA ALA A 38 5.47 11.92 11.80
C ALA A 38 4.71 13.27 11.77
N ALA A 39 3.64 13.38 10.98
CA ALA A 39 2.83 14.59 10.90
C ALA A 39 2.16 14.91 12.24
N LYS A 40 2.17 16.18 12.63
CA LYS A 40 1.65 16.68 13.93
C LYS A 40 0.13 16.71 13.97
N ASP A 41 -0.48 16.96 12.80
CA ASP A 41 -1.92 17.06 12.65
C ASP A 41 -2.39 16.58 11.27
N LYS A 42 -3.70 16.66 11.02
CA LYS A 42 -4.32 16.20 9.79
C LYS A 42 -3.94 17.07 8.58
N GLU A 43 -3.71 18.36 8.78
CA GLU A 43 -3.36 19.28 7.70
C GLU A 43 -1.92 19.05 7.23
N GLU A 44 -0.96 18.98 8.14
CA GLU A 44 0.42 18.63 7.82
C GLU A 44 0.51 17.26 7.14
N LYS A 45 -0.28 16.28 7.63
CA LYS A 45 -0.36 14.97 6.98
C LYS A 45 -0.85 15.06 5.55
N ARG A 46 -1.88 15.87 5.29
CA ARG A 46 -2.40 16.11 3.95
C ARG A 46 -1.38 16.77 3.04
N GLU A 47 -0.65 17.77 3.54
CA GLU A 47 0.41 18.44 2.78
C GLU A 47 1.51 17.45 2.38
N ILE A 48 1.95 16.59 3.31
CA ILE A 48 2.94 15.54 3.04
C ILE A 48 2.39 14.54 2.00
N GLU A 49 1.13 14.14 2.12
CA GLU A 49 0.50 13.21 1.17
C GLU A 49 0.37 13.84 -0.23
N LEU A 50 0.14 15.13 -0.35
CA LEU A 50 0.14 15.85 -1.64
C LEU A 50 1.56 15.96 -2.20
N ALA A 51 2.55 16.30 -1.36
CA ALA A 51 3.96 16.36 -1.77
C ALA A 51 4.51 15.00 -2.25
N THR A 52 3.91 13.90 -1.79
CA THR A 52 4.24 12.53 -2.21
C THR A 52 4.15 12.37 -3.74
N TYR A 53 3.23 13.06 -4.40
CA TYR A 53 3.04 12.93 -5.85
C TYR A 53 4.25 13.37 -6.69
N ASP A 54 5.05 14.27 -6.18
CA ASP A 54 6.29 14.74 -6.86
C ASP A 54 7.55 14.04 -6.33
N SER A 55 7.41 13.00 -5.51
CA SER A 55 8.56 12.23 -5.03
C SER A 55 9.15 11.34 -6.12
N ASP A 56 10.47 11.06 -5.99
CA ASP A 56 11.16 10.16 -6.90
C ASP A 56 10.72 8.71 -6.69
N PHE A 57 10.49 8.32 -5.43
CA PHE A 57 10.12 6.95 -5.05
C PHE A 57 8.96 6.91 -4.07
N PHE A 58 8.04 5.99 -4.33
CA PHE A 58 6.95 5.65 -3.43
C PHE A 58 7.07 4.19 -2.99
N LEU A 59 7.16 3.96 -1.69
CA LEU A 59 7.28 2.64 -1.11
C LEU A 59 5.92 2.16 -0.61
N THR A 60 5.53 0.95 -0.98
CA THR A 60 4.24 0.39 -0.59
C THR A 60 4.20 -1.13 -0.74
N SER A 61 3.02 -1.71 -0.62
CA SER A 61 2.70 -3.10 -0.92
C SER A 61 1.36 -3.18 -1.66
N ALA A 62 0.94 -4.39 -1.99
CA ALA A 62 -0.39 -4.68 -2.49
C ALA A 62 -1.21 -5.48 -1.46
N ASN A 63 -2.54 -5.46 -1.58
CA ASN A 63 -3.41 -6.36 -0.82
C ASN A 63 -3.41 -7.78 -1.42
N ALA A 64 -3.21 -7.88 -2.74
CA ALA A 64 -2.96 -9.14 -3.43
C ALA A 64 -2.20 -8.88 -4.75
N ILE A 65 -1.52 -9.90 -5.23
CA ILE A 65 -0.93 -9.96 -6.58
C ILE A 65 -1.26 -11.30 -7.20
N THR A 66 -1.58 -11.31 -8.49
CA THR A 66 -1.77 -12.58 -9.23
C THR A 66 -0.43 -13.13 -9.72
N GLU A 67 -0.38 -14.44 -10.03
CA GLU A 67 0.77 -15.07 -10.69
C GLU A 67 1.14 -14.38 -12.02
N SER A 68 0.16 -13.78 -12.70
CA SER A 68 0.37 -12.98 -13.92
C SER A 68 0.82 -11.53 -13.67
N GLY A 69 0.99 -11.12 -12.39
CA GLY A 69 1.46 -9.79 -12.01
C GLY A 69 0.40 -8.69 -11.90
N VAL A 70 -0.89 -9.03 -11.93
CA VAL A 70 -1.97 -8.06 -11.69
C VAL A 70 -2.03 -7.73 -10.21
N LEU A 71 -1.99 -6.44 -9.87
CA LEU A 71 -2.02 -5.95 -8.48
C LEU A 71 -3.43 -5.53 -8.09
N VAL A 72 -3.85 -5.88 -6.88
CA VAL A 72 -5.12 -5.46 -6.28
C VAL A 72 -4.86 -4.69 -5.00
N ASN A 73 -5.42 -3.49 -4.91
CA ASN A 73 -5.30 -2.61 -3.75
C ASN A 73 -6.67 -2.05 -3.35
N ILE A 74 -6.97 -2.09 -2.05
CA ILE A 74 -8.15 -1.49 -1.42
C ILE A 74 -7.69 -0.35 -0.53
N ASP A 75 -8.38 0.80 -0.58
CA ASP A 75 -8.02 1.98 0.19
C ASP A 75 -9.25 2.74 0.68
N GLY A 76 -9.14 3.39 1.84
CA GLY A 76 -10.19 4.24 2.40
C GLY A 76 -10.15 5.67 1.86
N ASN A 77 -9.00 6.33 1.96
CA ASN A 77 -8.83 7.74 1.62
C ASN A 77 -8.31 7.98 0.20
N ALA A 78 -8.08 6.93 -0.58
CA ALA A 78 -7.51 6.98 -1.92
C ALA A 78 -6.05 7.49 -2.01
N ASN A 79 -5.43 7.93 -0.92
CA ASN A 79 -4.08 8.52 -0.92
C ASN A 79 -2.99 7.53 -1.40
N ARG A 80 -3.09 6.25 -1.05
CA ARG A 80 -2.16 5.21 -1.49
C ARG A 80 -2.45 4.76 -2.93
N VAL A 81 -3.71 4.44 -3.24
CA VAL A 81 -4.07 3.94 -4.58
C VAL A 81 -3.89 5.00 -5.66
N SER A 82 -4.11 6.27 -5.37
CA SER A 82 -3.87 7.37 -6.31
C SER A 82 -2.36 7.57 -6.56
N ALA A 83 -1.51 7.45 -5.54
CA ALA A 83 -0.06 7.48 -5.69
C ALA A 83 0.46 6.29 -6.52
N ILE A 84 -0.15 5.10 -6.36
CA ILE A 84 0.14 3.92 -7.19
C ILE A 84 -0.29 4.14 -8.63
N ALA A 85 -1.52 4.61 -8.84
CA ALA A 85 -2.10 4.81 -10.18
C ALA A 85 -1.39 5.91 -10.95
N TYR A 86 -1.18 7.06 -10.29
CA TYR A 86 -0.50 8.24 -10.83
C TYR A 86 0.22 8.98 -9.70
N GLY A 87 1.28 9.69 -9.97
CA GLY A 87 2.02 10.45 -8.95
C GLY A 87 3.51 10.10 -9.02
N PRO A 88 4.11 9.49 -7.99
CA PRO A 88 5.56 9.29 -7.91
C PRO A 88 6.18 8.63 -9.14
N ARG A 89 7.38 9.08 -9.50
CA ARG A 89 8.10 8.62 -10.71
C ARG A 89 8.41 7.12 -10.66
N ASN A 90 8.64 6.58 -9.46
CA ASN A 90 8.87 5.17 -9.25
C ASN A 90 8.03 4.67 -8.09
N VAL A 91 7.41 3.51 -8.24
CA VAL A 91 6.71 2.79 -7.18
C VAL A 91 7.44 1.48 -6.91
N ILE A 92 7.87 1.26 -5.68
CA ILE A 92 8.47 0.00 -5.25
C ILE A 92 7.47 -0.69 -4.33
N MET A 93 7.05 -1.88 -4.72
CA MET A 93 6.13 -2.73 -3.96
C MET A 93 6.87 -3.90 -3.36
N ILE A 94 6.85 -3.99 -2.04
CA ILE A 94 7.38 -5.14 -1.29
C ILE A 94 6.20 -6.04 -0.97
N ILE A 95 6.19 -7.24 -1.51
CA ILE A 95 5.06 -8.16 -1.45
C ILE A 95 5.53 -9.52 -0.92
N GLY A 96 4.99 -9.95 0.21
CA GLY A 96 5.21 -11.29 0.73
C GLY A 96 4.49 -12.35 -0.11
N MET A 97 5.00 -13.58 -0.09
CA MET A 97 4.40 -14.70 -0.84
C MET A 97 2.99 -15.05 -0.40
N ASN A 98 2.61 -14.72 0.85
CA ASN A 98 1.24 -14.84 1.35
C ASN A 98 0.20 -14.03 0.55
N LYS A 99 0.63 -13.08 -0.29
CA LYS A 99 -0.27 -12.23 -1.10
C LYS A 99 -0.37 -12.66 -2.55
N VAL A 100 0.37 -13.69 -2.95
CA VAL A 100 0.32 -14.22 -4.32
C VAL A 100 -0.90 -15.10 -4.48
N THR A 101 -1.64 -14.88 -5.56
CA THR A 101 -2.88 -15.62 -5.87
C THR A 101 -2.87 -16.04 -7.33
N LYS A 102 -3.65 -17.09 -7.64
CA LYS A 102 -3.69 -17.68 -8.97
C LYS A 102 -4.16 -16.68 -10.05
N ASP A 103 -5.24 -15.96 -9.77
CA ASP A 103 -5.94 -15.14 -10.76
C ASP A 103 -6.60 -13.91 -10.09
N LEU A 104 -7.25 -13.07 -10.87
CA LEU A 104 -7.88 -11.84 -10.40
C LEU A 104 -9.04 -12.09 -9.43
N GLU A 105 -9.81 -13.17 -9.62
CA GLU A 105 -10.92 -13.51 -8.74
C GLU A 105 -10.41 -13.85 -7.34
N ASN A 106 -9.36 -14.67 -7.26
CA ASN A 106 -8.70 -15.02 -6.01
C ASN A 106 -8.02 -13.80 -5.37
N ALA A 107 -7.38 -12.94 -6.17
CA ALA A 107 -6.77 -11.70 -5.68
C ALA A 107 -7.82 -10.74 -5.08
N TRP A 108 -8.96 -10.63 -5.74
CA TRP A 108 -10.08 -9.83 -5.26
C TRP A 108 -10.68 -10.40 -3.98
N SER A 109 -10.88 -11.72 -3.94
CA SER A 109 -11.36 -12.41 -2.75
C SER A 109 -10.42 -12.23 -1.57
N ARG A 110 -9.11 -12.45 -1.78
CA ARG A 110 -8.10 -12.24 -0.74
C ARG A 110 -8.09 -10.81 -0.20
N ALA A 111 -8.08 -9.83 -1.10
CA ALA A 111 -8.06 -8.42 -0.72
C ALA A 111 -9.27 -8.03 0.14
N ARG A 112 -10.46 -8.57 -0.16
CA ARG A 112 -11.71 -8.27 0.54
C ARG A 112 -11.95 -9.11 1.78
N ASN A 113 -11.62 -10.39 1.75
CA ASN A 113 -12.00 -11.33 2.80
C ASN A 113 -10.88 -11.66 3.79
N GLU A 114 -9.64 -11.29 3.46
CA GLU A 114 -8.48 -11.48 4.34
C GLU A 114 -7.84 -10.14 4.70
N ALA A 115 -7.25 -9.44 3.73
CA ALA A 115 -6.47 -8.24 3.99
C ALA A 115 -7.31 -7.08 4.58
N ALA A 116 -8.49 -6.80 4.03
CA ALA A 116 -9.32 -5.70 4.51
C ALA A 116 -9.91 -5.94 5.91
N PRO A 117 -10.44 -7.12 6.27
CA PRO A 117 -10.88 -7.41 7.64
C PRO A 117 -9.77 -7.31 8.68
N ILE A 118 -8.60 -7.87 8.41
CA ILE A 118 -7.45 -7.81 9.32
C ILE A 118 -7.00 -6.35 9.50
N ASN A 119 -6.92 -5.60 8.41
CA ASN A 119 -6.54 -4.18 8.46
C ASN A 119 -7.57 -3.34 9.23
N ALA A 120 -8.88 -3.58 9.03
CA ALA A 120 -9.93 -2.91 9.80
C ALA A 120 -9.84 -3.22 11.30
N GLN A 121 -9.55 -4.47 11.67
CA GLN A 121 -9.33 -4.87 13.06
C GLN A 121 -8.10 -4.17 13.65
N SER A 122 -6.99 -4.05 12.90
CA SER A 122 -5.77 -3.40 13.38
C SER A 122 -5.97 -1.91 13.70
N PHE A 123 -6.96 -1.27 13.09
CA PHE A 123 -7.38 0.10 13.38
C PHE A 123 -8.47 0.20 14.47
N GLY A 124 -9.00 -0.91 14.97
CA GLY A 124 -10.07 -0.93 15.97
C GLY A 124 -11.39 -0.35 15.46
N LEU A 125 -11.70 -0.50 14.16
CA LEU A 125 -12.88 0.09 13.53
C LEU A 125 -14.16 -0.67 13.88
N ASP A 126 -15.30 0.02 13.93
CA ASP A 126 -16.61 -0.60 14.12
C ASP A 126 -17.27 -0.98 12.78
N THR A 127 -16.64 -1.89 12.06
CA THR A 127 -17.17 -2.45 10.81
C THR A 127 -17.64 -3.90 10.99
N PRO A 128 -18.58 -4.39 10.17
CA PRO A 128 -19.08 -5.78 10.29
C PRO A 128 -17.95 -6.82 10.22
N CYS A 129 -16.95 -6.63 9.37
CA CYS A 129 -15.83 -7.54 9.21
C CYS A 129 -14.92 -7.63 10.43
N CYS A 130 -14.84 -6.59 11.28
CA CYS A 130 -14.12 -6.65 12.54
C CYS A 130 -14.75 -7.64 13.53
N LYS A 131 -16.07 -7.85 13.43
CA LYS A 131 -16.83 -8.77 14.31
C LYS A 131 -16.86 -10.19 13.78
N THR A 132 -16.86 -10.36 12.46
CA THR A 132 -17.13 -11.64 11.79
C THR A 132 -15.92 -12.24 11.11
N GLY A 133 -14.87 -11.45 10.87
CA GLY A 133 -13.69 -11.85 10.09
C GLY A 133 -13.92 -11.92 8.57
N SER A 134 -15.12 -11.58 8.09
CA SER A 134 -15.49 -11.70 6.66
C SER A 134 -16.05 -10.40 6.12
N CYS A 135 -15.85 -10.15 4.83
CA CYS A 135 -16.37 -8.97 4.13
C CYS A 135 -17.88 -9.07 3.87
N PHE A 136 -18.62 -8.01 4.20
CA PHE A 136 -20.06 -7.89 3.97
C PHE A 136 -20.41 -6.84 2.91
N ASP A 137 -19.44 -6.37 2.13
CA ASP A 137 -19.62 -5.29 1.16
C ASP A 137 -20.30 -4.05 1.77
N CYS A 138 -19.90 -3.72 2.98
CA CYS A 138 -20.53 -2.66 3.76
C CYS A 138 -20.17 -1.26 3.23
N LYS A 139 -21.10 -0.31 3.45
CA LYS A 139 -20.88 1.13 3.28
C LYS A 139 -20.93 1.83 4.64
N ASN A 140 -20.36 1.18 5.66
CA ASN A 140 -20.26 1.73 7.00
C ASN A 140 -19.42 3.02 6.98
N PRO A 141 -19.77 4.08 7.77
CA PRO A 141 -18.97 5.31 7.84
C PRO A 141 -17.49 5.08 8.20
N ASP A 142 -17.19 4.05 8.97
CA ASP A 142 -15.82 3.68 9.38
C ASP A 142 -15.10 2.77 8.37
N THR A 143 -15.72 2.49 7.20
CA THR A 143 -15.10 1.60 6.21
C THR A 143 -13.79 2.15 5.67
N ILE A 144 -12.82 1.25 5.48
CA ILE A 144 -11.55 1.51 4.78
C ILE A 144 -11.56 0.97 3.35
N CYS A 145 -12.72 0.57 2.83
CA CYS A 145 -12.88 -0.07 1.53
C CYS A 145 -13.65 0.84 0.56
N CYS A 146 -13.21 2.10 0.41
CA CYS A 146 -13.89 3.10 -0.41
C CYS A 146 -13.38 3.10 -1.86
N GLN A 147 -12.14 2.69 -2.08
CA GLN A 147 -11.48 2.70 -3.38
C GLN A 147 -10.87 1.34 -3.67
N PHE A 148 -11.07 0.87 -4.89
CA PHE A 148 -10.54 -0.39 -5.39
C PHE A 148 -9.71 -0.11 -6.65
N LEU A 149 -8.42 -0.43 -6.59
CA LEU A 149 -7.50 -0.28 -7.72
C LEU A 149 -7.04 -1.66 -8.18
N VAL A 150 -7.32 -1.97 -9.44
CA VAL A 150 -6.72 -3.11 -10.14
C VAL A 150 -5.70 -2.57 -11.13
N THR A 151 -4.42 -2.82 -10.88
CA THR A 151 -3.33 -2.42 -11.78
C THR A 151 -2.93 -3.62 -12.62
N ARG A 152 -3.39 -3.64 -13.87
CA ARG A 152 -3.10 -4.72 -14.80
C ARG A 152 -1.64 -4.70 -15.27
N TYR A 153 -1.13 -3.52 -15.62
CA TYR A 153 0.28 -3.22 -15.92
C TYR A 153 0.49 -1.71 -15.93
N SER A 154 1.74 -1.27 -15.90
CA SER A 154 2.07 0.14 -16.03
C SER A 154 2.35 0.51 -17.48
N LYS A 155 1.72 1.59 -17.99
CA LYS A 155 2.05 2.15 -19.31
C LYS A 155 3.48 2.74 -19.34
N HIS A 156 3.97 3.21 -18.19
CA HIS A 156 5.31 3.78 -18.06
C HIS A 156 6.31 2.66 -17.73
N PRO A 157 7.26 2.34 -18.62
CA PRO A 157 8.27 1.31 -18.40
C PRO A 157 9.02 1.54 -17.07
N ASN A 158 9.22 0.49 -16.31
CA ASN A 158 9.98 0.49 -15.07
C ASN A 158 9.43 1.42 -13.95
N ARG A 159 8.23 2.00 -14.08
CA ARG A 159 7.66 2.83 -13.03
C ARG A 159 7.30 1.99 -11.80
N ILE A 160 6.62 0.87 -11.99
CA ILE A 160 6.24 -0.04 -10.89
C ILE A 160 7.23 -1.20 -10.86
N LYS A 161 7.88 -1.36 -9.71
CA LYS A 161 8.84 -2.44 -9.44
C LYS A 161 8.27 -3.28 -8.31
N VAL A 162 8.07 -4.57 -8.55
CA VAL A 162 7.61 -5.54 -7.56
C VAL A 162 8.80 -6.35 -7.08
N ILE A 163 8.95 -6.43 -5.77
CA ILE A 163 9.91 -7.29 -5.08
C ILE A 163 9.10 -8.32 -4.31
N LEU A 164 9.12 -9.56 -4.79
CA LEU A 164 8.54 -10.68 -4.07
C LEU A 164 9.52 -11.17 -3.01
N VAL A 165 9.04 -11.30 -1.79
CA VAL A 165 9.81 -11.79 -0.65
C VAL A 165 9.24 -13.16 -0.26
N ASN A 166 10.11 -14.16 -0.20
CA ASN A 166 9.73 -15.56 0.11
C ASN A 166 9.44 -15.75 1.60
N GLU A 167 8.63 -14.85 2.15
CA GLU A 167 8.15 -14.84 3.53
C GLU A 167 6.74 -14.25 3.54
N ASP A 168 6.01 -14.47 4.63
CA ASP A 168 4.74 -13.79 4.90
C ASP A 168 5.03 -12.37 5.39
N LEU A 169 4.51 -11.36 4.71
CA LEU A 169 4.69 -9.95 5.06
C LEU A 169 3.36 -9.20 5.05
N GLY A 170 3.00 -8.64 6.20
CA GLY A 170 1.74 -7.95 6.40
C GLY A 170 0.53 -8.84 6.08
N PHE A 171 -0.60 -8.24 5.82
CA PHE A 171 -1.86 -8.94 5.55
C PHE A 171 -2.52 -8.53 4.23
#